data_1017e3b0a37a67aad246f5921931364c
#
_entry.id   1017e3b0a37a67aad246f5921931364c
#
_cell.length_a   1.000
_cell.length_b   1.000
_cell.length_c   1.000
_cell.angle_alpha   90.00
_cell.angle_beta   90.00
_cell.angle_gamma   90.00
#
_symmetry.space_group_name_H-M   'P 1'
#
loop_
_entity.id
_entity.type
_entity.pdbx_description
1 polymer ?
#
loop_
_entity_poly.entity_id
_entity_poly.type
_entity_poly.pdbx_seq_one_letter_code
_entity_poly.pdbx_strand_id
1 'polypeptide(L)' 'MTTRTEGGTDLPDSERQTYTVRETAAVMGLSLGVTYELLRQGRLPGLRLGKRWVVPRVQLDAFLASASDRG' A
#
# COMPACT_ATOMS: atom_id res chain seq x y z
N MET A 1 -23.95 -14.50 -2.77
CA MET A 1 -23.40 -14.38 -2.56
C MET A 1 -22.63 -14.08 -2.85
N THR A 2 -22.18 -13.85 -2.92
CA THR A 2 -21.45 -13.54 -3.06
C THR A 2 -20.59 -13.46 -2.89
N THR A 3 -19.97 -13.35 -2.91
CA THR A 3 -19.22 -13.22 -2.65
C THR A 3 -18.31 -13.02 -2.89
N ARG A 4 -17.65 -12.84 -3.12
CA ARG A 4 -16.77 -12.62 -3.35
C ARG A 4 -15.94 -12.43 -2.90
N THR A 5 -15.45 -12.42 -2.90
CA THR A 5 -14.77 -12.11 -2.24
C THR A 5 -13.53 -12.46 -2.38
N GLU A 6 -13.03 -12.64 -3.09
CA GLU A 6 -11.90 -12.86 -3.22
C GLU A 6 -11.11 -11.91 -2.90
N GLY A 7 -10.10 -11.79 -2.82
CA GLY A 7 -9.33 -10.75 -2.41
C GLY A 7 -9.60 -10.42 -1.02
N GLY A 8 -10.64 -10.86 -0.56
CA GLY A 8 -10.96 -10.68 0.80
C GLY A 8 -10.97 -9.29 1.27
N THR A 9 -11.15 -8.35 0.40
CA THR A 9 -11.15 -7.02 0.88
C THR A 9 -12.49 -6.41 0.70
N ASP A 10 -13.42 -6.93 1.41
CA ASP A 10 -14.73 -6.36 1.42
C ASP A 10 -14.88 -5.24 2.39
N LEU A 11 -13.85 -4.97 3.17
CA LEU A 11 -13.93 -3.91 4.16
C LEU A 11 -13.87 -2.54 3.52
N PRO A 12 -14.55 -1.56 4.09
CA PRO A 12 -14.42 -0.18 3.62
C PRO A 12 -12.98 0.27 3.72
N ASP A 13 -12.64 1.25 2.92
CA ASP A 13 -11.27 1.77 2.91
C ASP A 13 -10.79 2.15 4.30
N SER A 14 -11.66 2.73 5.10
CA SER A 14 -11.26 3.19 6.40
C SER A 14 -10.94 2.06 7.36
N GLU A 15 -11.39 0.85 7.04
CA GLU A 15 -11.18 -0.29 7.92
C GLU A 15 -10.16 -1.27 7.41
N ARG A 16 -9.63 -1.04 6.23
CA ARG A 16 -8.62 -1.93 5.71
C ARG A 16 -7.29 -1.66 6.36
N GLN A 17 -6.55 -2.72 6.60
CA GLN A 17 -5.26 -2.62 7.24
C GLN A 17 -4.13 -2.47 6.23
N THR A 18 -4.42 -2.63 4.96
CA THR A 18 -3.41 -2.52 3.91
C THR A 18 -3.92 -1.69 2.76
N TYR A 19 -2.98 -1.12 2.03
CA TYR A 19 -3.28 -0.43 0.79
C TYR A 19 -2.85 -1.32 -0.38
N THR A 20 -3.54 -1.17 -1.49
CA THR A 20 -3.05 -1.74 -2.74
C THR A 20 -1.94 -0.83 -3.26
N VAL A 21 -1.22 -1.31 -4.28
CA VAL A 21 -0.18 -0.48 -4.89
C VAL A 21 -0.78 0.79 -5.49
N ARG A 22 -1.93 0.63 -6.12
CA ARG A 22 -2.60 1.79 -6.73
C ARG A 22 -2.98 2.82 -5.68
N GLU A 23 -3.48 2.36 -4.55
CA GLU A 23 -3.83 3.27 -3.46
C GLU A 23 -2.60 3.93 -2.88
N THR A 24 -1.53 3.16 -2.74
CA THR A 24 -0.28 3.70 -2.24
C THR A 24 0.25 4.78 -3.19
N ALA A 25 0.18 4.52 -4.48
CA ALA A 25 0.62 5.50 -5.45
C ALA A 25 -0.17 6.80 -5.32
N ALA A 26 -1.48 6.67 -5.12
CA ALA A 26 -2.32 7.86 -4.97
C ALA A 26 -1.96 8.63 -3.71
N VAL A 27 -1.74 7.92 -2.62
CA VAL A 27 -1.38 8.56 -1.37
C VAL A 27 -0.04 9.28 -1.48
N MET A 28 0.89 8.67 -2.19
CA MET A 28 2.23 9.22 -2.32
C MET A 28 2.34 10.24 -3.45
N GLY A 29 1.33 10.31 -4.31
CA GLY A 29 1.40 11.20 -5.45
C GLY A 29 2.37 10.72 -6.51
N LEU A 30 2.52 9.40 -6.65
CA LEU A 30 3.46 8.82 -7.59
C LEU A 30 2.72 8.05 -8.67
N SER A 31 3.41 7.82 -9.79
CA SER A 31 2.86 6.95 -10.79
C SER A 31 2.91 5.52 -10.29
N LEU A 32 2.10 4.67 -10.91
CA LEU A 32 2.06 3.28 -10.53
C LEU A 32 3.41 2.61 -10.76
N GLY A 33 4.04 2.91 -11.89
CA GLY A 33 5.32 2.32 -12.20
C GLY A 33 6.40 2.67 -11.19
N VAL A 34 6.45 3.92 -10.79
CA VAL A 34 7.42 4.36 -9.81
C VAL A 34 7.15 3.69 -8.46
N THR A 35 5.89 3.55 -8.11
CA THR A 35 5.54 2.91 -6.84
C THR A 35 5.99 1.47 -6.82
N TYR A 36 5.76 0.72 -7.91
CA TYR A 36 6.24 -0.66 -7.99
C TYR A 36 7.76 -0.72 -7.87
N GLU A 37 8.43 0.20 -8.53
CA GLU A 37 9.88 0.20 -8.50
C GLU A 37 10.40 0.42 -7.09
N LEU A 38 9.81 1.35 -6.37
CA LEU A 38 10.24 1.63 -5.01
C LEU A 38 9.96 0.45 -4.09
N LEU A 39 8.87 -0.24 -4.32
CA LEU A 39 8.57 -1.44 -3.53
C LEU A 39 9.59 -2.53 -3.80
N ARG A 40 9.96 -2.71 -5.06
CA ARG A 40 10.95 -3.74 -5.40
C ARG A 40 12.31 -3.42 -4.84
N GLN A 41 12.63 -2.15 -4.73
CA GLN A 41 13.93 -1.72 -4.19
C GLN A 41 13.94 -1.73 -2.67
N GLY A 42 12.80 -1.97 -2.05
CA GLY A 42 12.71 -1.94 -0.60
C GLY A 42 12.68 -0.55 -0.02
N ARG A 43 12.38 0.43 -0.84
CA ARG A 43 12.34 1.81 -0.37
C ARG A 43 11.00 2.22 0.19
N LEU A 44 9.96 1.46 -0.13
CA LEU A 44 8.65 1.67 0.46
C LEU A 44 8.31 0.43 1.28
N PRO A 45 7.63 0.61 2.41
CA PRO A 45 7.21 -0.54 3.20
C PRO A 45 6.14 -1.30 2.44
N GLY A 46 6.39 -2.55 2.16
CA GLY A 46 5.43 -3.37 1.44
C GLY A 46 5.77 -4.83 1.58
N LEU A 47 4.77 -5.66 1.36
CA LEU A 47 4.93 -7.09 1.40
C LEU A 47 4.51 -7.66 0.07
N ARG A 48 5.26 -8.61 -0.42
CA ARG A 48 4.88 -9.29 -1.63
C ARG A 48 4.22 -10.61 -1.27
N LEU A 49 2.98 -10.74 -1.65
CA LEU A 49 2.21 -11.95 -1.40
C LEU A 49 1.89 -12.59 -2.72
N GLY A 50 2.70 -13.59 -3.10
CA GLY A 50 2.53 -14.21 -4.39
C GLY A 50 2.84 -13.20 -5.48
N LYS A 51 1.85 -12.88 -6.27
CA LYS A 51 2.05 -11.97 -7.39
C LYS A 51 1.61 -10.56 -7.11
N ARG A 52 1.18 -10.30 -5.90
CA ARG A 52 0.68 -8.97 -5.63
C ARG A 52 1.44 -8.37 -4.47
N TRP A 53 1.46 -7.05 -4.44
CA TRP A 53 2.05 -6.31 -3.35
C TRP A 53 0.94 -5.72 -2.51
N VAL A 54 1.16 -5.65 -1.21
CA VAL A 54 0.28 -4.92 -0.31
C VAL A 54 1.15 -4.05 0.57
N VAL A 55 0.61 -2.94 1.00
CA VAL A 55 1.37 -1.99 1.82
C VAL A 55 0.62 -1.85 3.14
N PRO A 56 1.20 -2.33 4.25
CA PRO A 56 0.52 -2.18 5.54
C PRO A 56 0.32 -0.72 5.88
N ARG A 57 -0.90 -0.38 6.26
CA ARG A 57 -1.24 1.01 6.53
C ARG A 57 -0.38 1.63 7.59
N VAL A 58 -0.20 0.90 8.68
CA VAL A 58 0.52 1.44 9.80
C VAL A 58 1.98 1.71 9.42
N GLN A 59 2.54 0.86 8.56
CA GLN A 59 3.90 1.07 8.14
C GLN A 59 4.03 2.24 7.19
N LEU A 60 3.06 2.40 6.30
CA LEU A 60 3.10 3.54 5.40
C LEU A 60 2.91 4.83 6.16
N ASP A 61 2.01 4.83 7.13
CA ASP A 61 1.81 6.01 7.96
C ASP A 61 3.08 6.39 8.70
N ALA A 62 3.77 5.40 9.24
CA ALA A 62 5.01 5.64 9.94
C ALA A 62 6.09 6.16 8.99
N PHE A 63 6.13 5.60 7.79
CA PHE A 63 7.09 6.03 6.79
C PHE A 63 6.85 7.49 6.42
N LEU A 64 5.59 7.86 6.21
CA LEU A 64 5.28 9.23 5.84
C LEU A 64 5.55 10.21 6.97
N ALA A 65 5.26 9.80 8.19
CA ALA A 65 5.53 10.63 9.34
C ALA A 65 7.02 10.88 9.50
N SER A 66 7.79 9.84 9.27
CA SER A 66 9.24 9.96 9.37
C SER A 66 9.80 10.86 8.28
N ALA A 67 9.26 10.74 7.08
CA ALA A 67 9.70 11.58 5.98
C ALA A 67 9.31 13.03 6.23
N SER A 68 8.14 13.25 6.76
CA SER A 68 7.68 14.60 7.07
C SER A 68 8.55 15.28 8.10
N ASP A 69 8.99 14.51 9.06
CA ASP A 69 9.82 15.06 10.10
C ASP A 69 11.11 15.62 9.61
N ARG A 70 11.58 15.12 8.51
CA ARG A 70 12.84 15.59 8.00
C ARG A 70 12.69 16.93 7.39
N GLY A 71 11.50 17.26 7.10
CA GLY A 71 11.08 18.54 6.69
C GLY A 71 11.77 19.22 5.61
#